data_35028fe930cdb7e258d09465253da4ee
#
_entry.id   35028fe930cdb7e258d09465253da4ee
#
_cell.length_a   1.000
_cell.length_b   1.000
_cell.length_c   1.000
_cell.angle_alpha   90.00
_cell.angle_beta   90.00
_cell.angle_gamma   90.00
#
_symmetry.space_group_name_H-M   'P 1'
#
loop_
_entity.id
_entity.type
_entity.pdbx_description
1 polymer ?
#
loop_
_entity_poly.entity_id
_entity_poly.type
_entity_poly.pdbx_seq_one_letter_code
_entity_poly.pdbx_strand_id
1 'polypeptide(L)'
;IPNGIFGLLGENGAGKTTLMRVLTTVLKPTSGTVTLDRILYSEGNYEKIQRKIGYLPQEIDLYPNLTVQECLEYMGDLAGVPKAECKKRIEYYLKKTSLAEHRKKKMKQLSGGMKRRVGLVQALLNEPEFLIVDEPTTGLDPEERIRIRNLLVDFSENRTVLFSTHVVEDLAATCNQLAIMHKGSFLYAGSMKNLTEEAQGKIWICKVPDERKAREVEQKYRITSKQYVEGGLQLRVISEIQPELECMSIPATLEDAYIYVTNQYE
;
A
#
# COMPACT_ATOMS: atom_id res chain seq x y z
N ILE A 1 -8.38 12.91 -4.24
CA ILE A 1 -7.06 12.55 -3.64
C ILE A 1 -6.09 13.64 -4.03
N PRO A 2 -5.38 14.28 -3.09
CA PRO A 2 -4.37 15.30 -3.37
C PRO A 2 -3.09 14.69 -3.98
N ASN A 3 -2.17 15.55 -4.47
CA ASN A 3 -0.83 15.11 -4.86
C ASN A 3 -0.07 14.54 -3.65
N GLY A 4 0.85 13.64 -3.91
CA GLY A 4 1.57 12.87 -2.90
C GLY A 4 1.08 11.43 -2.85
N ILE A 5 1.52 10.69 -1.82
CA ILE A 5 1.10 9.30 -1.60
C ILE A 5 -0.13 9.27 -0.69
N PHE A 6 -1.17 8.61 -1.16
CA PHE A 6 -2.38 8.31 -0.41
C PHE A 6 -2.45 6.80 -0.13
N GLY A 7 -2.51 6.42 1.14
CA GLY A 7 -2.56 5.03 1.57
C GLY A 7 -3.96 4.44 1.47
N LEU A 8 -4.08 3.20 1.04
CA LEU A 8 -5.30 2.40 1.14
C LEU A 8 -5.02 1.16 1.99
N LEU A 9 -5.39 1.21 3.25
CA LEU A 9 -5.17 0.16 4.23
C LEU A 9 -6.39 -0.72 4.35
N GLY A 10 -6.19 -2.02 4.52
CA GLY A 10 -7.26 -2.96 4.81
C GLY A 10 -6.80 -4.41 4.66
N GLU A 11 -7.50 -5.32 5.28
CA GLU A 11 -7.24 -6.74 5.22
C GLU A 11 -7.41 -7.32 3.81
N ASN A 12 -6.96 -8.55 3.62
CA ASN A 12 -7.24 -9.30 2.41
C ASN A 12 -8.76 -9.54 2.29
N GLY A 13 -9.31 -9.28 1.11
CA GLY A 13 -10.75 -9.35 0.90
C GLY A 13 -11.53 -8.09 1.26
N ALA A 14 -10.92 -7.04 1.82
CA ALA A 14 -11.59 -5.77 2.13
C ALA A 14 -12.17 -5.04 0.92
N GLY A 15 -11.79 -5.43 -0.32
CA GLY A 15 -12.28 -4.80 -1.56
C GLY A 15 -11.28 -3.87 -2.24
N LYS A 16 -10.05 -3.73 -1.72
CA LYS A 16 -9.01 -2.83 -2.25
C LYS A 16 -8.75 -3.07 -3.75
N THR A 17 -8.46 -4.31 -4.14
CA THR A 17 -8.20 -4.67 -5.55
C THR A 17 -9.42 -4.42 -6.44
N THR A 18 -10.63 -4.63 -5.94
CA THR A 18 -11.87 -4.32 -6.69
C THR A 18 -11.99 -2.81 -6.95
N LEU A 19 -11.75 -1.99 -5.93
CA LEU A 19 -11.71 -0.54 -6.07
C LEU A 19 -10.66 -0.12 -7.10
N MET A 20 -9.45 -0.67 -7.02
CA MET A 20 -8.38 -0.36 -7.97
C MET A 20 -8.71 -0.76 -9.40
N ARG A 21 -9.35 -1.91 -9.60
CA ARG A 21 -9.84 -2.32 -10.93
C ARG A 21 -10.89 -1.37 -11.48
N VAL A 22 -11.73 -0.78 -10.65
CA VAL A 22 -12.66 0.28 -11.06
C VAL A 22 -11.89 1.55 -11.43
N LEU A 23 -10.95 1.98 -10.61
CA LEU A 23 -10.15 3.18 -10.86
C LEU A 23 -9.25 3.05 -12.10
N THR A 24 -8.83 1.84 -12.45
CA THR A 24 -8.05 1.54 -13.66
C THR A 24 -8.92 1.23 -14.89
N THR A 25 -10.23 1.43 -14.81
CA THR A 25 -11.22 1.16 -15.88
C THR A 25 -11.34 -0.32 -16.30
N VAL A 26 -10.74 -1.24 -15.54
CA VAL A 26 -10.84 -2.70 -15.77
C VAL A 26 -12.22 -3.22 -15.40
N LEU A 27 -12.83 -2.65 -14.34
CA LEU A 27 -14.19 -2.93 -13.93
C LEU A 27 -15.07 -1.68 -14.04
N LYS A 28 -16.30 -1.86 -14.47
CA LYS A 28 -17.32 -0.80 -14.49
C LYS A 28 -17.95 -0.74 -13.08
N PRO A 29 -18.11 0.45 -12.48
CA PRO A 29 -18.84 0.58 -11.23
C PRO A 29 -20.32 0.20 -11.43
N THR A 30 -20.90 -0.52 -10.46
CA THR A 30 -22.33 -0.91 -10.50
C THR A 30 -23.23 0.30 -10.30
N SER A 31 -22.80 1.26 -9.48
CA SER A 31 -23.50 2.50 -9.19
C SER A 31 -22.53 3.61 -8.81
N GLY A 32 -23.00 4.84 -8.72
CA GLY A 32 -22.17 6.00 -8.42
C GLY A 32 -21.37 6.50 -9.62
N THR A 33 -20.51 7.49 -9.38
CA THR A 33 -19.69 8.13 -10.42
C THR A 33 -18.24 8.24 -9.96
N VAL A 34 -17.31 8.05 -10.88
CA VAL A 34 -15.88 8.26 -10.69
C VAL A 34 -15.40 9.32 -11.66
N THR A 35 -14.54 10.21 -11.20
CA THR A 35 -13.92 11.24 -12.05
C THR A 35 -12.42 11.31 -11.79
N LEU A 36 -11.63 11.52 -12.83
CA LEU A 36 -10.21 11.88 -12.78
C LEU A 36 -10.04 13.23 -13.49
N ASP A 37 -9.53 14.24 -12.80
CA ASP A 37 -9.38 15.60 -13.37
C ASP A 37 -10.65 16.12 -14.07
N ARG A 38 -11.81 15.92 -13.46
CA ARG A 38 -13.14 16.25 -14.01
C ARG A 38 -13.54 15.41 -15.24
N ILE A 39 -12.75 14.43 -15.66
CA ILE A 39 -13.11 13.49 -16.72
C ILE A 39 -13.96 12.38 -16.09
N LEU A 40 -15.21 12.27 -16.50
CA LEU A 40 -16.12 11.20 -16.05
C LEU A 40 -15.68 9.85 -16.60
N TYR A 41 -15.67 8.82 -15.73
CA TYR A 41 -15.47 7.43 -16.13
C TYR A 41 -16.67 6.92 -16.93
N SER A 42 -16.51 6.93 -18.24
CA SER A 42 -17.47 6.39 -19.23
C SER A 42 -16.71 5.76 -20.36
N GLU A 43 -17.34 4.87 -21.10
CA GLU A 43 -16.71 4.13 -22.21
C GLU A 43 -16.02 5.06 -23.22
N GLY A 44 -16.62 6.21 -23.54
CA GLY A 44 -16.03 7.20 -24.44
C GLY A 44 -14.80 7.94 -23.88
N ASN A 45 -14.53 7.84 -22.57
CA ASN A 45 -13.42 8.52 -21.90
C ASN A 45 -12.33 7.58 -21.41
N TYR A 46 -12.54 6.26 -21.43
CA TYR A 46 -11.60 5.30 -20.84
C TYR A 46 -10.19 5.43 -21.41
N GLU A 47 -10.04 5.58 -22.71
CA GLU A 47 -8.71 5.76 -23.32
C GLU A 47 -7.98 7.01 -22.79
N LYS A 48 -8.70 8.14 -22.62
CA LYS A 48 -8.13 9.37 -22.06
C LYS A 48 -7.70 9.19 -20.60
N ILE A 49 -8.48 8.44 -19.83
CA ILE A 49 -8.21 8.14 -18.43
C ILE A 49 -7.02 7.19 -18.33
N GLN A 50 -6.99 6.12 -19.12
CA GLN A 50 -5.90 5.14 -19.13
C GLN A 50 -4.55 5.77 -19.49
N ARG A 51 -4.52 6.76 -20.37
CA ARG A 51 -3.29 7.51 -20.69
C ARG A 51 -2.73 8.31 -19.49
N LYS A 52 -3.57 8.65 -18.51
CA LYS A 52 -3.19 9.40 -17.30
C LYS A 52 -2.83 8.49 -16.13
N ILE A 53 -3.12 7.20 -16.23
CA ILE A 53 -2.97 6.23 -15.15
C ILE A 53 -1.79 5.29 -15.42
N GLY A 54 -0.95 5.07 -14.41
CA GLY A 54 -0.05 3.93 -14.32
C GLY A 54 -0.62 2.91 -13.33
N TYR A 55 -0.51 1.63 -13.63
CA TYR A 55 -1.01 0.59 -12.75
C TYR A 55 -0.01 -0.54 -12.55
N LEU A 56 0.30 -0.80 -11.29
CA LEU A 56 1.02 -1.98 -10.84
C LEU A 56 0.06 -2.91 -10.11
N PRO A 57 -0.39 -4.02 -10.72
CA PRO A 57 -1.26 -4.99 -10.06
C PRO A 57 -0.50 -5.82 -9.00
N GLN A 58 -1.25 -6.48 -8.12
CA GLN A 58 -0.71 -7.38 -7.11
C GLN A 58 0.03 -8.56 -7.75
N GLU A 59 -0.54 -9.18 -8.78
CA GLU A 59 0.09 -10.22 -9.57
C GLU A 59 0.63 -9.63 -10.87
N ILE A 60 1.89 -9.92 -11.17
CA ILE A 60 2.58 -9.40 -12.35
C ILE A 60 2.86 -10.55 -13.29
N ASP A 61 2.08 -10.62 -14.36
CA ASP A 61 2.30 -11.60 -15.44
C ASP A 61 2.87 -10.88 -16.66
N LEU A 62 4.21 -10.82 -16.72
CA LEU A 62 4.95 -10.24 -17.83
C LEU A 62 5.52 -11.36 -18.72
N TYR A 63 5.70 -11.07 -19.99
CA TYR A 63 6.16 -12.00 -21.04
C TYR A 63 7.42 -12.77 -20.66
N PRO A 64 7.33 -14.06 -20.30
CA PRO A 64 8.42 -14.79 -19.64
C PRO A 64 9.67 -15.00 -20.51
N ASN A 65 9.50 -14.97 -21.84
CA ASN A 65 10.57 -15.23 -22.80
C ASN A 65 11.25 -13.96 -23.31
N LEU A 66 10.68 -12.78 -23.10
CA LEU A 66 11.30 -11.50 -23.42
C LEU A 66 12.36 -11.16 -22.36
N THR A 67 13.39 -10.43 -22.79
CA THR A 67 14.31 -9.77 -21.87
C THR A 67 13.59 -8.62 -21.16
N VAL A 68 14.16 -8.15 -20.04
CA VAL A 68 13.64 -6.97 -19.33
C VAL A 68 13.50 -5.77 -20.28
N GLN A 69 14.52 -5.53 -21.10
CA GLN A 69 14.50 -4.42 -22.06
C GLN A 69 13.42 -4.60 -23.12
N GLU A 70 13.36 -5.74 -23.78
CA GLU A 70 12.34 -6.03 -24.81
C GLU A 70 10.92 -5.93 -24.23
N CYS A 71 10.72 -6.43 -23.01
CA CYS A 71 9.43 -6.34 -22.34
C CYS A 71 9.02 -4.87 -22.09
N LEU A 72 9.95 -4.05 -21.56
CA LEU A 72 9.67 -2.63 -21.30
C LEU A 72 9.49 -1.82 -22.59
N GLU A 73 10.28 -2.09 -23.64
CA GLU A 73 10.10 -1.46 -24.96
C GLU A 73 8.74 -1.80 -25.55
N TYR A 74 8.33 -3.07 -25.48
CA TYR A 74 7.02 -3.52 -25.95
C TYR A 74 5.87 -2.85 -25.17
N MET A 75 5.98 -2.79 -23.84
CA MET A 75 4.96 -2.12 -23.00
C MET A 75 4.91 -0.60 -23.26
N GLY A 76 6.05 0.03 -23.53
CA GLY A 76 6.12 1.43 -23.92
C GLY A 76 5.47 1.70 -25.28
N ASP A 77 5.68 0.82 -26.26
CA ASP A 77 5.02 0.90 -27.57
C ASP A 77 3.49 0.75 -27.44
N LEU A 78 3.01 -0.18 -26.60
CA LEU A 78 1.57 -0.35 -26.30
C LEU A 78 0.97 0.89 -25.60
N ALA A 79 1.75 1.54 -24.74
CA ALA A 79 1.33 2.77 -24.07
C ALA A 79 1.40 4.01 -24.99
N GLY A 80 1.87 3.86 -26.23
CA GLY A 80 2.01 4.95 -27.20
C GLY A 80 3.16 5.92 -26.90
N VAL A 81 4.15 5.50 -26.11
CA VAL A 81 5.31 6.34 -25.78
C VAL A 81 6.27 6.38 -26.99
N PRO A 82 6.69 7.57 -27.46
CA PRO A 82 7.63 7.68 -28.58
C PRO A 82 8.93 6.91 -28.30
N LYS A 83 9.42 6.12 -29.26
CA LYS A 83 10.57 5.20 -29.08
C LYS A 83 11.81 5.85 -28.47
N ALA A 84 12.16 7.06 -28.91
CA ALA A 84 13.33 7.77 -28.40
C ALA A 84 13.17 8.14 -26.91
N GLU A 85 11.96 8.54 -26.53
CA GLU A 85 11.61 8.89 -25.16
C GLU A 85 11.51 7.64 -24.28
N CYS A 86 10.88 6.58 -24.79
CA CYS A 86 10.77 5.30 -24.10
C CYS A 86 12.14 4.74 -23.70
N LYS A 87 13.12 4.77 -24.62
CA LYS A 87 14.51 4.31 -24.33
C LYS A 87 15.15 5.12 -23.21
N LYS A 88 14.99 6.45 -23.20
CA LYS A 88 15.53 7.30 -22.13
C LYS A 88 14.90 6.97 -20.77
N ARG A 89 13.56 6.82 -20.74
CA ARG A 89 12.81 6.47 -19.52
C ARG A 89 13.18 5.09 -19.01
N ILE A 90 13.28 4.09 -19.89
CA ILE A 90 13.74 2.74 -19.54
C ILE A 90 15.13 2.81 -18.90
N GLU A 91 16.08 3.51 -19.51
CA GLU A 91 17.43 3.62 -18.97
C GLU A 91 17.44 4.30 -17.58
N TYR A 92 16.68 5.37 -17.42
CA TYR A 92 16.54 6.10 -16.16
C TYR A 92 15.96 5.21 -15.06
N TYR A 93 14.81 4.57 -15.32
CA TYR A 93 14.14 3.75 -14.31
C TYR A 93 14.88 2.44 -14.02
N LEU A 94 15.54 1.82 -14.99
CA LEU A 94 16.37 0.64 -14.73
C LEU A 94 17.55 0.96 -13.80
N LYS A 95 18.13 2.15 -13.90
CA LYS A 95 19.17 2.62 -12.97
C LYS A 95 18.57 2.84 -11.57
N LYS A 96 17.45 3.57 -11.48
CA LYS A 96 16.77 3.88 -10.21
C LYS A 96 16.31 2.61 -9.47
N THR A 97 15.92 1.56 -10.19
CA THR A 97 15.46 0.28 -9.62
C THR A 97 16.56 -0.77 -9.48
N SER A 98 17.84 -0.43 -9.75
CA SER A 98 18.97 -1.38 -9.73
C SER A 98 18.76 -2.60 -10.64
N LEU A 99 18.10 -2.39 -11.79
CA LEU A 99 17.86 -3.42 -12.80
C LEU A 99 18.75 -3.26 -14.06
N ALA A 100 19.61 -2.24 -14.11
CA ALA A 100 20.41 -1.92 -15.30
C ALA A 100 21.29 -3.11 -15.77
N GLU A 101 21.92 -3.83 -14.84
CA GLU A 101 22.73 -5.01 -15.14
C GLU A 101 21.90 -6.23 -15.58
N HIS A 102 20.62 -6.23 -15.25
CA HIS A 102 19.71 -7.31 -15.57
C HIS A 102 18.90 -7.09 -16.85
N ARG A 103 19.13 -5.99 -17.56
CA ARG A 103 18.36 -5.58 -18.76
C ARG A 103 18.26 -6.66 -19.84
N LYS A 104 19.28 -7.52 -19.97
CA LYS A 104 19.36 -8.61 -20.95
C LYS A 104 18.86 -9.96 -20.41
N LYS A 105 18.53 -10.07 -19.10
CA LYS A 105 17.94 -11.30 -18.54
C LYS A 105 16.51 -11.45 -19.01
N LYS A 106 16.08 -12.69 -19.27
CA LYS A 106 14.68 -13.00 -19.58
C LYS A 106 13.82 -12.85 -18.32
N MET A 107 12.59 -12.42 -18.49
CA MET A 107 11.63 -12.21 -17.38
C MET A 107 11.49 -13.44 -16.49
N LYS A 108 11.49 -14.65 -17.05
CA LYS A 108 11.42 -15.91 -16.27
C LYS A 108 12.64 -16.19 -15.38
N GLN A 109 13.76 -15.50 -15.59
CA GLN A 109 14.99 -15.66 -14.82
C GLN A 109 15.09 -14.69 -13.64
N LEU A 110 14.12 -13.78 -13.49
CA LEU A 110 14.09 -12.80 -12.43
C LEU A 110 13.46 -13.35 -11.16
N SER A 111 13.94 -12.89 -10.00
CA SER A 111 13.26 -13.09 -8.71
C SER A 111 11.90 -12.38 -8.69
N GLY A 112 11.03 -12.73 -7.72
CA GLY A 112 9.75 -12.05 -7.52
C GLY A 112 9.91 -10.54 -7.32
N GLY A 113 10.85 -10.12 -6.49
CA GLY A 113 11.16 -8.70 -6.26
C GLY A 113 11.67 -7.98 -7.51
N MET A 114 12.52 -8.64 -8.32
CA MET A 114 12.97 -8.08 -9.60
C MET A 114 11.81 -7.91 -10.59
N LYS A 115 10.92 -8.91 -10.70
CA LYS A 115 9.71 -8.80 -11.53
C LYS A 115 8.82 -7.65 -11.06
N ARG A 116 8.67 -7.48 -9.74
CA ARG A 116 7.91 -6.38 -9.14
C ARG A 116 8.45 -5.03 -9.56
N ARG A 117 9.77 -4.85 -9.50
CA ARG A 117 10.44 -3.63 -9.95
C ARG A 117 10.28 -3.39 -11.46
N VAL A 118 10.35 -4.43 -12.30
CA VAL A 118 10.06 -4.28 -13.75
C VAL A 118 8.62 -3.85 -13.97
N GLY A 119 7.65 -4.44 -13.26
CA GLY A 119 6.24 -4.03 -13.31
C GLY A 119 6.04 -2.57 -12.89
N LEU A 120 6.77 -2.11 -11.86
CA LEU A 120 6.71 -0.70 -11.46
C LEU A 120 7.30 0.21 -12.55
N VAL A 121 8.45 -0.15 -13.13
CA VAL A 121 9.02 0.60 -14.27
C VAL A 121 8.02 0.68 -15.42
N GLN A 122 7.37 -0.43 -15.77
CA GLN A 122 6.33 -0.47 -16.81
C GLN A 122 5.19 0.51 -16.50
N ALA A 123 4.71 0.55 -15.27
CA ALA A 123 3.63 1.46 -14.86
C ALA A 123 4.05 2.95 -14.92
N LEU A 124 5.35 3.24 -14.90
CA LEU A 124 5.91 4.60 -14.94
C LEU A 124 6.29 5.07 -16.36
N LEU A 125 6.33 4.20 -17.36
CA LEU A 125 6.86 4.53 -18.69
C LEU A 125 6.11 5.66 -19.40
N ASN A 126 4.80 5.77 -19.23
CA ASN A 126 4.01 6.86 -19.80
C ASN A 126 3.95 8.12 -18.93
N GLU A 127 4.73 8.19 -17.83
CA GLU A 127 4.73 9.29 -16.86
C GLU A 127 3.32 9.67 -16.40
N PRO A 128 2.60 8.75 -15.77
CA PRO A 128 1.21 8.96 -15.40
C PRO A 128 1.06 10.10 -14.39
N GLU A 129 -0.07 10.79 -14.45
CA GLU A 129 -0.47 11.78 -13.43
C GLU A 129 -0.96 11.09 -12.16
N PHE A 130 -1.54 9.88 -12.30
CA PHE A 130 -2.07 9.05 -11.23
C PHE A 130 -1.50 7.63 -11.32
N LEU A 131 -0.68 7.27 -10.34
CA LEU A 131 -0.11 5.94 -10.21
C LEU A 131 -0.88 5.13 -9.17
N ILE A 132 -1.35 3.96 -9.54
CA ILE A 132 -2.04 3.01 -8.65
C ILE A 132 -1.13 1.80 -8.46
N VAL A 133 -0.79 1.50 -7.22
CA VAL A 133 0.07 0.36 -6.87
C VAL A 133 -0.62 -0.55 -5.87
N ASP A 134 -0.84 -1.79 -6.27
CA ASP A 134 -1.52 -2.80 -5.46
C ASP A 134 -0.49 -3.70 -4.77
N GLU A 135 -0.36 -3.55 -3.45
CA GLU A 135 0.55 -4.31 -2.60
C GLU A 135 2.01 -4.34 -3.09
N PRO A 136 2.65 -3.19 -3.41
CA PRO A 136 3.93 -3.15 -4.10
C PRO A 136 5.10 -3.75 -3.32
N THR A 137 4.99 -3.88 -2.02
CA THR A 137 6.03 -4.33 -1.09
C THR A 137 5.86 -5.76 -0.59
N THR A 138 4.73 -6.40 -0.90
CA THR A 138 4.42 -7.76 -0.45
C THR A 138 5.39 -8.78 -1.03
N GLY A 139 5.93 -9.63 -0.14
CA GLY A 139 6.89 -10.69 -0.52
C GLY A 139 8.30 -10.20 -0.86
N LEU A 140 8.61 -8.93 -0.56
CA LEU A 140 9.94 -8.37 -0.73
C LEU A 140 10.73 -8.41 0.58
N ASP A 141 12.06 -8.52 0.46
CA ASP A 141 12.96 -8.32 1.59
C ASP A 141 12.99 -6.84 2.05
N PRO A 142 13.49 -6.55 3.26
CA PRO A 142 13.46 -5.18 3.80
C PRO A 142 14.16 -4.14 2.93
N GLU A 143 15.27 -4.49 2.29
CA GLU A 143 16.02 -3.57 1.44
C GLU A 143 15.24 -3.22 0.17
N GLU A 144 14.62 -4.22 -0.45
CA GLU A 144 13.76 -4.05 -1.62
C GLU A 144 12.51 -3.20 -1.30
N ARG A 145 11.89 -3.41 -0.12
CA ARG A 145 10.77 -2.58 0.35
C ARG A 145 11.16 -1.11 0.44
N ILE A 146 12.32 -0.81 1.05
CA ILE A 146 12.83 0.56 1.16
C ILE A 146 13.02 1.17 -0.23
N ARG A 147 13.62 0.44 -1.16
CA ARG A 147 13.86 0.92 -2.54
C ARG A 147 12.56 1.25 -3.27
N ILE A 148 11.55 0.38 -3.18
CA ILE A 148 10.24 0.61 -3.80
C ILE A 148 9.57 1.84 -3.17
N ARG A 149 9.55 1.94 -1.85
CA ARG A 149 8.97 3.10 -1.15
C ARG A 149 9.63 4.41 -1.56
N ASN A 150 10.95 4.47 -1.56
CA ASN A 150 11.68 5.68 -1.97
C ASN A 150 11.38 6.07 -3.42
N LEU A 151 11.28 5.10 -4.34
CA LEU A 151 10.93 5.38 -5.73
C LEU A 151 9.51 5.95 -5.84
N LEU A 152 8.55 5.45 -5.06
CA LEU A 152 7.18 5.97 -5.03
C LEU A 152 7.14 7.38 -4.43
N VAL A 153 7.93 7.66 -3.41
CA VAL A 153 8.07 9.01 -2.82
C VAL A 153 8.65 9.98 -3.85
N ASP A 154 9.77 9.63 -4.51
CA ASP A 154 10.38 10.45 -5.56
C ASP A 154 9.36 10.75 -6.68
N PHE A 155 8.57 9.74 -7.07
CA PHE A 155 7.58 9.89 -8.15
C PHE A 155 6.40 10.79 -7.74
N SER A 156 6.03 10.79 -6.47
CA SER A 156 4.84 11.47 -5.94
C SER A 156 4.98 12.98 -5.79
N GLU A 157 6.17 13.58 -6.01
CA GLU A 157 6.46 14.98 -5.73
C GLU A 157 5.43 15.95 -6.35
N ASN A 158 5.00 15.69 -7.60
CA ASN A 158 4.00 16.51 -8.29
C ASN A 158 2.86 15.66 -8.87
N ARG A 159 2.66 14.46 -8.38
CA ARG A 159 1.72 13.46 -8.90
C ARG A 159 0.99 12.79 -7.75
N THR A 160 -0.08 12.09 -8.08
CA THR A 160 -0.83 11.31 -7.08
C THR A 160 -0.44 9.85 -7.18
N VAL A 161 -0.14 9.23 -6.03
CA VAL A 161 0.09 7.79 -5.90
C VAL A 161 -0.95 7.21 -4.94
N LEU A 162 -1.75 6.25 -5.39
CA LEU A 162 -2.59 5.41 -4.54
C LEU A 162 -1.83 4.13 -4.20
N PHE A 163 -1.46 3.96 -2.94
CA PHE A 163 -0.68 2.84 -2.45
C PHE A 163 -1.53 1.94 -1.57
N SER A 164 -1.92 0.74 -2.07
CA SER A 164 -2.61 -0.23 -1.23
C SER A 164 -1.64 -1.14 -0.50
N THR A 165 -1.98 -1.45 0.74
CA THR A 165 -1.28 -2.45 1.54
C THR A 165 -2.15 -2.93 2.71
N HIS A 166 -1.79 -4.07 3.28
CA HIS A 166 -2.26 -4.53 4.59
C HIS A 166 -1.20 -4.32 5.69
N VAL A 167 -0.02 -3.76 5.34
CA VAL A 167 1.12 -3.52 6.24
C VAL A 167 1.14 -2.05 6.65
N VAL A 168 0.81 -1.79 7.91
CA VAL A 168 0.69 -0.42 8.47
C VAL A 168 2.00 0.36 8.39
N GLU A 169 3.14 -0.31 8.63
CA GLU A 169 4.46 0.32 8.63
C GLU A 169 4.86 0.86 7.25
N ASP A 170 4.41 0.22 6.16
CA ASP A 170 4.71 0.72 4.82
C ASP A 170 4.04 2.07 4.57
N LEU A 171 2.82 2.27 5.07
CA LEU A 171 2.13 3.56 4.98
C LEU A 171 2.76 4.59 5.91
N ALA A 172 3.04 4.22 7.15
CA ALA A 172 3.66 5.12 8.13
C ALA A 172 4.97 5.75 7.61
N ALA A 173 5.70 5.02 6.76
CA ALA A 173 6.97 5.46 6.19
C ALA A 173 6.82 6.27 4.89
N THR A 174 5.63 6.36 4.26
CA THR A 174 5.50 6.89 2.90
C THR A 174 4.43 7.95 2.71
N CYS A 175 3.36 7.95 3.49
CA CYS A 175 2.24 8.85 3.27
C CYS A 175 1.78 9.54 4.55
N ASN A 176 1.07 10.66 4.39
CA ASN A 176 0.48 11.42 5.50
C ASN A 176 -1.05 11.27 5.56
N GLN A 177 -1.65 10.75 4.50
CA GLN A 177 -3.09 10.55 4.38
C GLN A 177 -3.39 9.11 3.96
N LEU A 178 -4.45 8.56 4.51
CA LEU A 178 -4.91 7.22 4.18
C LEU A 178 -6.43 7.07 4.27
N ALA A 179 -6.92 5.99 3.67
CA ALA A 179 -8.24 5.45 3.96
C ALA A 179 -8.11 4.02 4.48
N ILE A 180 -8.99 3.65 5.41
CA ILE A 180 -9.14 2.28 5.90
C ILE A 180 -10.37 1.69 5.26
N MET A 181 -10.19 0.53 4.62
CA MET A 181 -11.26 -0.21 3.95
C MET A 181 -11.51 -1.55 4.64
N HIS A 182 -12.76 -1.84 4.95
CA HIS A 182 -13.19 -3.09 5.57
C HIS A 182 -14.52 -3.55 4.94
N LYS A 183 -14.61 -4.82 4.52
CA LYS A 183 -15.82 -5.43 3.93
C LYS A 183 -16.52 -4.56 2.86
N GLY A 184 -15.74 -3.92 2.00
CA GLY A 184 -16.25 -3.07 0.90
C GLY A 184 -16.62 -1.64 1.28
N SER A 185 -16.46 -1.25 2.54
CA SER A 185 -16.78 0.09 3.05
C SER A 185 -15.56 0.81 3.56
N PHE A 186 -15.57 2.14 3.50
CA PHE A 186 -14.54 2.96 4.13
C PHE A 186 -14.93 3.21 5.59
N LEU A 187 -14.05 2.83 6.52
CA LEU A 187 -14.21 3.12 7.95
C LEU A 187 -13.59 4.46 8.32
N TYR A 188 -12.52 4.84 7.64
CA TYR A 188 -11.79 6.08 7.86
C TYR A 188 -11.23 6.62 6.56
N ALA A 189 -11.17 7.93 6.42
CA ALA A 189 -10.42 8.61 5.37
C ALA A 189 -9.95 9.97 5.89
N GLY A 190 -8.63 10.17 5.99
CA GLY A 190 -8.06 11.39 6.54
C GLY A 190 -6.55 11.31 6.78
N SER A 191 -6.03 12.20 7.64
CA SER A 191 -4.62 12.19 7.99
C SER A 191 -4.29 11.08 8.98
N MET A 192 -3.07 10.52 8.89
CA MET A 192 -2.60 9.54 9.89
C MET A 192 -2.57 10.12 11.29
N LYS A 193 -2.26 11.42 11.42
CA LYS A 193 -2.25 12.11 12.70
C LYS A 193 -3.64 12.03 13.36
N ASN A 194 -4.68 12.41 12.65
CA ASN A 194 -6.05 12.38 13.19
C ASN A 194 -6.47 10.94 13.54
N LEU A 195 -6.13 9.96 12.69
CA LEU A 195 -6.40 8.54 12.99
C LEU A 195 -5.72 8.11 14.30
N THR A 196 -4.46 8.47 14.50
CA THR A 196 -3.74 8.14 15.74
C THR A 196 -4.32 8.86 16.95
N GLU A 197 -4.79 10.10 16.78
CA GLU A 197 -5.46 10.86 17.83
C GLU A 197 -6.77 10.22 18.29
N GLU A 198 -7.50 9.49 17.44
CA GLU A 198 -8.73 8.74 17.83
C GLU A 198 -8.45 7.64 18.85
N ALA A 199 -7.27 7.02 18.81
CA ALA A 199 -6.86 5.98 19.76
C ALA A 199 -6.07 6.54 20.96
N GLN A 200 -5.82 7.85 21.00
CA GLN A 200 -5.02 8.44 22.08
C GLN A 200 -5.74 8.35 23.44
N GLY A 201 -4.99 7.94 24.47
CA GLY A 201 -5.53 7.71 25.80
C GLY A 201 -6.23 6.37 26.00
N LYS A 202 -6.30 5.53 24.96
CA LYS A 202 -6.99 4.23 24.98
C LYS A 202 -6.02 3.05 24.88
N ILE A 203 -4.72 3.33 24.86
CA ILE A 203 -3.67 2.30 24.75
C ILE A 203 -2.93 2.18 26.06
N TRP A 204 -2.84 0.94 26.54
CA TRP A 204 -2.29 0.61 27.84
C TRP A 204 -1.21 -0.46 27.73
N ILE A 205 -0.13 -0.29 28.48
CA ILE A 205 0.82 -1.37 28.75
C ILE A 205 0.50 -1.96 30.11
N CYS A 206 0.14 -3.23 30.13
CA CYS A 206 -0.19 -3.96 31.35
C CYS A 206 0.82 -5.08 31.58
N LYS A 207 1.30 -5.23 32.83
CA LYS A 207 2.15 -6.35 33.23
C LYS A 207 1.33 -7.44 33.87
N VAL A 208 1.61 -8.70 33.50
CA VAL A 208 0.97 -9.89 34.07
C VAL A 208 2.03 -10.93 34.41
N PRO A 209 1.86 -11.72 35.48
CA PRO A 209 2.89 -12.60 35.99
C PRO A 209 3.14 -13.82 35.09
N ASP A 210 2.12 -14.30 34.40
CA ASP A 210 2.16 -15.55 33.63
C ASP A 210 1.16 -15.59 32.46
N GLU A 211 1.26 -16.62 31.65
CA GLU A 211 0.39 -16.91 30.52
C GLU A 211 -1.08 -17.12 30.90
N ARG A 212 -1.37 -17.66 32.08
CA ARG A 212 -2.74 -17.85 32.55
C ARG A 212 -3.42 -16.52 32.73
N LYS A 213 -2.74 -15.57 33.39
CA LYS A 213 -3.27 -14.22 33.59
C LYS A 213 -3.38 -13.46 32.26
N ALA A 214 -2.44 -13.65 31.33
CA ALA A 214 -2.52 -13.08 29.99
C ALA A 214 -3.78 -13.53 29.26
N ARG A 215 -4.13 -14.82 29.29
CA ARG A 215 -5.35 -15.34 28.67
C ARG A 215 -6.63 -14.77 29.29
N GLU A 216 -6.66 -14.53 30.59
CA GLU A 216 -7.80 -13.86 31.25
C GLU A 216 -7.98 -12.42 30.73
N VAL A 217 -6.87 -11.73 30.47
CA VAL A 217 -6.87 -10.37 29.91
C VAL A 217 -7.33 -10.40 28.44
N GLU A 218 -6.85 -11.37 27.64
CA GLU A 218 -7.26 -11.57 26.24
C GLU A 218 -8.77 -11.82 26.06
N GLN A 219 -9.42 -12.40 27.08
CA GLN A 219 -10.89 -12.60 27.06
C GLN A 219 -11.69 -11.32 27.31
N LYS A 220 -11.08 -10.32 27.96
CA LYS A 220 -11.75 -9.06 28.35
C LYS A 220 -11.39 -7.88 27.45
N TYR A 221 -10.19 -7.87 26.90
CA TYR A 221 -9.62 -6.73 26.20
C TYR A 221 -8.96 -7.17 24.89
N ARG A 222 -8.92 -6.28 23.91
CA ARG A 222 -8.16 -6.51 22.68
C ARG A 222 -6.67 -6.27 22.94
N ILE A 223 -5.84 -7.26 22.64
CA ILE A 223 -4.39 -7.17 22.77
C ILE A 223 -3.77 -6.95 21.38
N THR A 224 -2.93 -5.92 21.25
CA THR A 224 -2.22 -5.61 20.00
C THR A 224 -0.79 -6.15 20.01
N SER A 225 -0.20 -6.33 21.18
CA SER A 225 1.11 -6.99 21.28
C SER A 225 1.30 -7.68 22.64
N LYS A 226 2.14 -8.73 22.64
CA LYS A 226 2.47 -9.53 23.80
C LYS A 226 3.97 -9.84 23.76
N GLN A 227 4.67 -9.53 24.86
CA GLN A 227 6.12 -9.72 24.97
C GLN A 227 6.48 -10.34 26.31
N TYR A 228 7.42 -11.29 26.33
CA TYR A 228 8.04 -11.75 27.57
C TYR A 228 9.01 -10.69 28.06
N VAL A 229 8.89 -10.34 29.34
CA VAL A 229 9.76 -9.39 30.04
C VAL A 229 10.21 -9.99 31.35
N GLU A 230 11.17 -9.37 31.99
CA GLU A 230 11.60 -9.80 33.31
C GLU A 230 10.44 -9.73 34.31
N GLY A 231 10.13 -10.86 34.93
CA GLY A 231 9.04 -10.99 35.89
C GLY A 231 7.65 -11.30 35.30
N GLY A 232 7.55 -11.66 34.01
CA GLY A 232 6.26 -12.10 33.42
C GLY A 232 6.08 -11.70 31.96
N LEU A 233 4.89 -11.19 31.64
CA LEU A 233 4.55 -10.74 30.29
C LEU A 233 4.07 -9.28 30.33
N GLN A 234 4.41 -8.58 29.27
CA GLN A 234 3.89 -7.25 28.97
C GLN A 234 2.89 -7.35 27.84
N LEU A 235 1.70 -6.83 28.06
CA LEU A 235 0.59 -6.81 27.11
C LEU A 235 0.31 -5.37 26.70
N ARG A 236 0.18 -5.13 25.39
CA ARG A 236 -0.32 -3.88 24.83
C ARG A 236 -1.81 -4.03 24.57
N VAL A 237 -2.63 -3.24 25.26
CA VAL A 237 -4.08 -3.43 25.37
C VAL A 237 -4.81 -2.20 24.86
N ILE A 238 -5.90 -2.40 24.11
CA ILE A 238 -6.85 -1.35 23.75
C ILE A 238 -8.02 -1.37 24.74
N SER A 239 -8.27 -0.24 25.40
CA SER A 239 -9.40 -0.07 26.31
C SER A 239 -9.76 1.41 26.47
N GLU A 240 -11.04 1.74 26.41
CA GLU A 240 -11.58 3.10 26.66
C GLU A 240 -11.32 3.58 28.10
N ILE A 241 -11.26 2.65 29.04
CA ILE A 241 -11.00 2.89 30.44
C ILE A 241 -9.75 2.13 30.88
N GLN A 242 -9.12 2.59 31.95
CA GLN A 242 -7.98 1.89 32.50
C GLN A 242 -8.36 0.46 32.88
N PRO A 243 -7.65 -0.57 32.38
CA PRO A 243 -7.86 -1.95 32.79
C PRO A 243 -7.64 -2.15 34.29
N GLU A 244 -8.38 -3.09 34.90
CA GLU A 244 -8.27 -3.46 36.33
C GLU A 244 -6.99 -4.28 36.61
N LEU A 245 -5.84 -3.74 36.20
CA LEU A 245 -4.50 -4.35 36.27
C LEU A 245 -3.46 -3.26 36.56
N GLU A 246 -2.23 -3.66 36.85
CA GLU A 246 -1.10 -2.74 36.85
C GLU A 246 -0.78 -2.31 35.41
N CYS A 247 -1.39 -1.22 34.99
CA CYS A 247 -1.26 -0.69 33.63
C CYS A 247 -0.84 0.77 33.62
N MET A 248 -0.11 1.13 32.56
CA MET A 248 0.32 2.49 32.26
C MET A 248 -0.21 2.90 30.88
N SER A 249 -0.82 4.08 30.80
CA SER A 249 -1.22 4.65 29.51
C SER A 249 0.03 5.04 28.71
N ILE A 250 0.01 4.72 27.42
CA ILE A 250 1.07 5.04 26.47
C ILE A 250 0.51 5.71 25.20
N PRO A 251 1.35 6.43 24.45
CA PRO A 251 0.94 6.98 23.16
C PRO A 251 0.50 5.87 22.18
N ALA A 252 -0.58 6.15 21.46
CA ALA A 252 -1.06 5.27 20.40
C ALA A 252 -0.12 5.28 19.20
N THR A 253 0.11 4.12 18.59
CA THR A 253 0.75 3.97 17.29
C THR A 253 -0.30 3.96 16.18
N LEU A 254 0.13 4.04 14.92
CA LEU A 254 -0.77 3.91 13.77
C LEU A 254 -1.42 2.50 13.72
N GLU A 255 -0.69 1.47 14.14
CA GLU A 255 -1.21 0.09 14.22
C GLU A 255 -2.30 -0.04 15.28
N ASP A 256 -2.10 0.56 16.46
CA ASP A 256 -3.14 0.59 17.50
C ASP A 256 -4.40 1.31 17.02
N ALA A 257 -4.21 2.44 16.34
CA ALA A 257 -5.32 3.22 15.81
C ALA A 257 -6.09 2.46 14.70
N TYR A 258 -5.38 1.75 13.84
CA TYR A 258 -5.99 0.88 12.84
C TYR A 258 -6.84 -0.22 13.50
N ILE A 259 -6.28 -0.94 14.49
CA ILE A 259 -6.99 -1.99 15.21
C ILE A 259 -8.16 -1.40 16.03
N TYR A 260 -7.99 -0.24 16.64
CA TYR A 260 -9.06 0.44 17.36
C TYR A 260 -10.25 0.77 16.46
N VAL A 261 -10.01 1.36 15.29
CA VAL A 261 -11.07 1.73 14.35
C VAL A 261 -11.74 0.48 13.76
N THR A 262 -10.98 -0.55 13.38
CA THR A 262 -11.58 -1.77 12.80
C THR A 262 -12.41 -2.56 13.79
N ASN A 263 -12.02 -2.61 15.08
CA ASN A 263 -12.79 -3.31 16.12
C ASN A 263 -14.19 -2.72 16.38
N GLN A 264 -14.42 -1.43 16.09
CA GLN A 264 -15.73 -0.82 16.28
C GLN A 264 -16.79 -1.36 15.29
N TYR A 265 -16.35 -2.12 14.29
CA TYR A 265 -17.20 -2.63 13.19
C TYR A 265 -17.19 -4.17 13.09
N GLU A 266 -16.51 -4.89 14.01
CA GLU A 266 -16.64 -6.32 14.24
C GLU A 266 -17.81 -6.62 15.22
#